data_7fcdf09cec1e505a0450780fadbb6c3e
#
_entry.id   7fcdf09cec1e505a0450780fadbb6c3e
#
_cell.length_a   1.000
_cell.length_b   1.000
_cell.length_c   1.000
_cell.angle_alpha   90.00
_cell.angle_beta   90.00
_cell.angle_gamma   90.00
#
_symmetry.space_group_name_H-M   'P 1'
#
loop_
_entity.id
_entity.type
_entity.pdbx_description
1 polymer ?
#
loop_
_entity_poly.entity_id
_entity_poly.type
_entity_poly.pdbx_seq_one_letter_code
_entity_poly.pdbx_strand_id
1 'polypeptide(L)'
;MEIVKFADAPFYTLPDHEDVVARRLQGANASTADFAVVGHSYFPDRAVVPMGAGPIGKVYVVTEGTLIVAQSDGLRHVLNVLDSIFIPAGEARAVLNESGEPATMIVITPPASR
;
A
#
# COMPACT_ATOMS: atom_id res chain seq x y z
N MET A 1 13.58 21.11 -3.83
CA MET A 1 13.10 19.83 -4.40
C MET A 1 13.90 18.70 -3.77
N GLU A 2 13.23 17.58 -3.48
CA GLU A 2 13.87 16.41 -2.90
C GLU A 2 13.62 15.20 -3.77
N ILE A 3 14.67 14.43 -4.03
CA ILE A 3 14.62 13.21 -4.82
C ILE A 3 14.94 12.05 -3.91
N VAL A 4 14.10 11.02 -3.93
CA VAL A 4 14.37 9.76 -3.26
C VAL A 4 14.48 8.70 -4.35
N LYS A 5 15.68 8.17 -4.53
CA LYS A 5 15.88 7.04 -5.45
C LYS A 5 15.28 5.78 -4.81
N PHE A 6 14.67 4.92 -5.61
CA PHE A 6 14.02 3.73 -5.07
C PHE A 6 14.99 2.87 -4.26
N ALA A 7 16.22 2.71 -4.73
CA ALA A 7 17.23 1.93 -4.04
C ALA A 7 17.58 2.50 -2.65
N ASP A 8 17.39 3.79 -2.43
CA ASP A 8 17.69 4.48 -1.18
C ASP A 8 16.44 4.71 -0.33
N ALA A 9 15.26 4.39 -0.84
CA ALA A 9 14.02 4.60 -0.12
C ALA A 9 13.99 3.72 1.14
N PRO A 10 13.70 4.31 2.31
CA PRO A 10 13.74 3.55 3.56
C PRO A 10 12.64 2.49 3.59
N PHE A 11 13.01 1.31 4.08
CA PHE A 11 12.04 0.27 4.36
C PHE A 11 11.23 0.62 5.60
N TYR A 12 10.00 0.14 5.64
CA TYR A 12 9.22 0.13 6.87
C TYR A 12 8.45 -1.18 6.98
N THR A 13 8.14 -1.56 8.21
CA THR A 13 7.37 -2.77 8.49
C THR A 13 6.03 -2.40 9.10
N LEU A 14 5.01 -3.16 8.73
CA LEU A 14 3.68 -3.05 9.29
C LEU A 14 3.34 -4.38 9.98
N PRO A 15 2.63 -4.35 11.11
CA PRO A 15 2.15 -5.58 11.74
C PRO A 15 1.37 -6.43 10.74
N ASP A 16 1.59 -7.74 10.77
CA ASP A 16 0.86 -8.72 9.97
C ASP A 16 1.06 -8.59 8.44
N HIS A 17 2.08 -7.83 8.01
CA HIS A 17 2.43 -7.69 6.59
C HIS A 17 3.75 -8.43 6.28
N GLU A 18 3.91 -9.64 6.78
CA GLU A 18 5.20 -10.33 6.82
C GLU A 18 5.84 -10.56 5.46
N ASP A 19 5.04 -10.90 4.46
CA ASP A 19 5.54 -11.18 3.12
C ASP A 19 5.61 -9.95 2.21
N VAL A 20 5.08 -8.83 2.66
CA VAL A 20 5.04 -7.59 1.88
C VAL A 20 6.27 -6.76 2.20
N VAL A 21 6.98 -6.33 1.15
CA VAL A 21 8.14 -5.45 1.31
C VAL A 21 7.71 -4.02 1.02
N ALA A 22 7.78 -3.16 2.04
CA ALA A 22 7.31 -1.80 1.95
C ALA A 22 8.45 -0.80 2.07
N ARG A 23 8.44 0.23 1.23
CA ARG A 23 9.38 1.36 1.26
C ARG A 23 8.62 2.67 1.27
N ARG A 24 9.17 3.68 1.92
CA ARG A 24 8.64 5.03 1.87
C ARG A 24 9.35 5.81 0.77
N LEU A 25 8.58 6.32 -0.18
CA LEU A 25 9.12 7.05 -1.31
C LEU A 25 9.19 8.55 -1.05
N GLN A 26 8.20 9.11 -0.34
CA GLN A 26 8.15 10.52 0.02
C GLN A 26 7.40 10.67 1.34
N GLY A 27 7.76 11.70 2.09
CA GLY A 27 7.16 11.98 3.39
C GLY A 27 7.73 11.10 4.50
N ALA A 28 7.22 11.26 5.71
CA ALA A 28 7.68 10.55 6.90
C ALA A 28 9.21 10.63 7.02
N ASN A 29 9.91 9.48 7.06
CA ASN A 29 11.36 9.44 7.17
C ASN A 29 12.08 9.44 5.81
N ALA A 30 11.35 9.53 4.70
CA ALA A 30 11.96 9.54 3.36
C ALA A 30 12.30 10.96 2.89
N SER A 31 11.47 11.94 3.22
CA SER A 31 11.67 13.32 2.78
C SER A 31 10.91 14.30 3.67
N THR A 32 11.07 15.59 3.39
CA THR A 32 10.36 16.65 4.13
C THR A 32 8.96 16.95 3.55
N ALA A 33 8.49 16.19 2.56
CA ALA A 33 7.12 16.35 2.07
C ALA A 33 6.13 16.23 3.23
N ASP A 34 5.22 17.19 3.34
CA ASP A 34 4.37 17.37 4.52
C ASP A 34 2.88 17.25 4.24
N PHE A 35 2.47 17.03 3.01
CA PHE A 35 1.05 16.94 2.64
C PHE A 35 0.58 15.51 2.39
N ALA A 36 1.48 14.57 2.23
CA ALA A 36 1.15 13.16 2.03
C ALA A 36 2.37 12.29 2.34
N VAL A 37 2.11 11.02 2.64
CA VAL A 37 3.14 9.99 2.67
C VAL A 37 2.88 9.05 1.51
N VAL A 38 3.91 8.85 0.68
CA VAL A 38 3.83 7.97 -0.49
C VAL A 38 4.71 6.76 -0.23
N GLY A 39 4.11 5.59 -0.24
CA GLY A 39 4.80 4.33 -0.04
C GLY A 39 4.71 3.44 -1.27
N HIS A 40 5.56 2.44 -1.31
CA HIS A 40 5.57 1.39 -2.33
C HIS A 40 5.55 0.05 -1.62
N SER A 41 4.63 -0.82 -2.03
CA SER A 41 4.50 -2.17 -1.48
C SER A 41 4.73 -3.20 -2.57
N TYR A 42 5.62 -4.14 -2.30
CA TYR A 42 5.91 -5.28 -3.16
C TYR A 42 5.24 -6.52 -2.56
N PHE A 43 4.41 -7.17 -3.35
CA PHE A 43 3.68 -8.37 -2.96
C PHE A 43 4.20 -9.55 -3.77
N PRO A 44 5.01 -10.43 -3.17
CA PRO A 44 5.29 -11.72 -3.83
C PRO A 44 4.00 -12.49 -4.07
N ASP A 45 4.06 -13.49 -4.93
CA ASP A 45 2.92 -14.38 -5.12
C ASP A 45 2.43 -14.93 -3.77
N ARG A 46 1.12 -14.92 -3.58
CA ARG A 46 0.41 -15.37 -2.36
C ARG A 46 0.59 -14.49 -1.12
N ALA A 47 1.27 -13.36 -1.24
CA ALA A 47 1.36 -12.42 -0.13
C ALA A 47 -0.03 -11.87 0.23
N VAL A 48 -0.25 -11.67 1.52
CA VAL A 48 -1.54 -11.23 2.06
C VAL A 48 -1.33 -10.14 3.09
N VAL A 49 -2.09 -9.06 2.96
CA VAL A 49 -2.34 -8.13 4.06
C VAL A 49 -3.69 -8.56 4.66
N PRO A 50 -3.71 -9.04 5.92
CA PRO A 50 -4.94 -9.55 6.50
C PRO A 50 -6.01 -8.48 6.66
N MET A 51 -7.25 -8.95 6.81
CA MET A 51 -8.39 -8.05 7.02
C MET A 51 -8.16 -7.20 8.26
N GLY A 52 -8.27 -5.89 8.09
CA GLY A 52 -8.12 -4.95 9.18
C GLY A 52 -8.49 -3.55 8.75
N ALA A 53 -8.82 -2.72 9.73
CA ALA A 53 -9.16 -1.32 9.55
C ALA A 53 -8.10 -0.45 10.22
N GLY A 54 -7.79 0.68 9.61
CA GLY A 54 -6.88 1.67 10.17
C GLY A 54 -7.57 2.99 10.48
N PRO A 55 -6.92 3.85 11.28
CA PRO A 55 -7.50 5.14 11.66
C PRO A 55 -7.40 6.21 10.57
N ILE A 56 -6.71 5.95 9.48
CA ILE A 56 -6.51 6.91 8.39
C ILE A 56 -6.99 6.33 7.08
N GLY A 57 -7.49 7.21 6.20
CA GLY A 57 -7.80 6.85 4.83
C GLY A 57 -6.54 6.61 4.01
N LYS A 58 -6.69 5.87 2.91
CA LYS A 58 -5.57 5.56 2.02
C LYS A 58 -6.05 5.36 0.60
N VAL A 59 -5.14 5.60 -0.34
CA VAL A 59 -5.36 5.29 -1.75
C VAL A 59 -4.30 4.28 -2.17
N TYR A 60 -4.72 3.22 -2.84
CA TYR A 60 -3.83 2.27 -3.49
C TYR A 60 -3.88 2.46 -4.99
N VAL A 61 -2.73 2.43 -5.64
CA VAL A 61 -2.61 2.42 -7.10
C VAL A 61 -1.73 1.25 -7.49
N VAL A 62 -2.27 0.28 -8.22
CA VAL A 62 -1.48 -0.87 -8.68
C VAL A 62 -0.54 -0.40 -9.78
N THR A 63 0.73 -0.72 -9.67
CA THR A 63 1.77 -0.32 -10.63
C THR A 63 2.34 -1.49 -11.41
N GLU A 64 2.19 -2.72 -10.91
CA GLU A 64 2.64 -3.92 -11.60
C GLU A 64 1.79 -5.10 -11.15
N GLY A 65 1.45 -5.97 -12.08
CA GLY A 65 0.67 -7.17 -11.78
C GLY A 65 -0.79 -6.88 -11.46
N THR A 66 -1.38 -7.76 -10.65
CA THR A 66 -2.79 -7.71 -10.28
C THR A 66 -2.93 -7.98 -8.79
N LEU A 67 -3.68 -7.15 -8.09
CA LEU A 67 -3.99 -7.34 -6.67
C LEU A 67 -5.50 -7.37 -6.48
N ILE A 68 -5.92 -8.04 -5.41
CA ILE A 68 -7.33 -8.09 -4.99
C ILE A 68 -7.44 -7.33 -3.68
N VAL A 69 -8.39 -6.41 -3.61
CA VAL A 69 -8.78 -5.77 -2.35
C VAL A 69 -10.14 -6.33 -1.95
N ALA A 70 -10.19 -6.99 -0.79
CA ALA A 70 -11.39 -7.63 -0.27
C ALA A 70 -12.00 -6.79 0.85
N GLN A 71 -13.32 -6.62 0.81
CA GLN A 71 -14.09 -5.97 1.87
C GLN A 71 -14.53 -7.00 2.91
N SER A 72 -14.90 -6.52 4.09
CA SER A 72 -15.34 -7.40 5.17
C SER A 72 -16.65 -8.14 4.88
N ASP A 73 -17.45 -7.62 3.94
CA ASP A 73 -18.70 -8.28 3.50
C ASP A 73 -18.46 -9.36 2.43
N GLY A 74 -17.20 -9.60 2.06
CA GLY A 74 -16.84 -10.60 1.06
C GLY A 74 -16.74 -10.08 -0.36
N LEU A 75 -17.10 -8.82 -0.62
CA LEU A 75 -16.95 -8.23 -1.94
C LEU A 75 -15.46 -8.06 -2.25
N ARG A 76 -15.04 -8.46 -3.44
CA ARG A 76 -13.64 -8.46 -3.88
C ARG A 76 -13.49 -7.59 -5.12
N HIS A 77 -12.48 -6.73 -5.09
CA HIS A 77 -12.15 -5.84 -6.21
C HIS A 77 -10.84 -6.28 -6.83
N VAL A 78 -10.88 -6.65 -8.10
CA VAL A 78 -9.66 -7.00 -8.85
C VAL A 78 -9.09 -5.72 -9.44
N LEU A 79 -7.86 -5.40 -9.06
CA LEU A 79 -7.17 -4.19 -9.52
C LEU A 79 -6.02 -4.58 -10.44
N ASN A 80 -6.04 -4.06 -11.64
CA ASN A 80 -4.97 -4.20 -12.62
C ASN A 80 -4.10 -2.94 -12.64
N VAL A 81 -3.06 -2.93 -13.46
CA VAL A 81 -2.12 -1.80 -13.53
C VAL A 81 -2.85 -0.49 -13.78
N LEU A 82 -2.55 0.50 -12.93
CA LEU A 82 -3.13 1.85 -12.87
C LEU A 82 -4.58 1.92 -12.39
N ASP A 83 -5.18 0.80 -12.02
CA ASP A 83 -6.42 0.86 -11.24
C ASP A 83 -6.11 1.35 -9.82
N SER A 84 -7.05 2.07 -9.25
CA SER A 84 -6.89 2.61 -7.91
C SER A 84 -8.14 2.41 -7.07
N ILE A 85 -7.97 2.44 -5.77
CA ILE A 85 -9.06 2.34 -4.80
C ILE A 85 -8.80 3.29 -3.64
N PHE A 86 -9.85 3.98 -3.21
CA PHE A 86 -9.84 4.76 -1.98
C PHE A 86 -10.50 3.96 -0.86
N ILE A 87 -9.80 3.82 0.25
CA ILE A 87 -10.30 3.14 1.44
C ILE A 87 -10.41 4.18 2.55
N PRO A 88 -11.65 4.53 2.96
CA PRO A 88 -11.83 5.51 4.04
C PRO A 88 -11.27 5.01 5.39
N ALA A 89 -10.99 5.95 6.27
CA ALA A 89 -10.62 5.62 7.65
C ALA A 89 -11.70 4.74 8.28
N GLY A 90 -11.28 3.72 8.99
CA GLY A 90 -12.17 2.80 9.70
C GLY A 90 -12.81 1.70 8.85
N GLU A 91 -12.62 1.71 7.54
CA GLU A 91 -13.13 0.64 6.69
C GLU A 91 -12.14 -0.52 6.64
N ALA A 92 -12.61 -1.73 6.95
CA ALA A 92 -11.77 -2.92 6.92
C ALA A 92 -11.52 -3.41 5.50
N ARG A 93 -10.31 -3.88 5.25
CA ARG A 93 -9.91 -4.47 3.97
C ARG A 93 -8.83 -5.51 4.16
N ALA A 94 -8.75 -6.44 3.22
CA ALA A 94 -7.59 -7.31 3.02
C ALA A 94 -7.01 -7.03 1.63
N VAL A 95 -5.71 -7.26 1.45
CA VAL A 95 -5.07 -7.19 0.13
C VAL A 95 -4.43 -8.52 -0.16
N LEU A 96 -4.70 -9.08 -1.34
CA LEU A 96 -4.32 -10.44 -1.69
C LEU A 96 -3.62 -10.44 -3.04
N ASN A 97 -2.49 -11.12 -3.13
CA ASN A 97 -1.90 -11.45 -4.41
C ASN A 97 -2.17 -12.93 -4.73
N GLU A 98 -3.16 -13.18 -5.56
CA GLU A 98 -3.54 -14.52 -6.00
C GLU A 98 -3.22 -14.75 -7.49
N SER A 99 -2.40 -13.87 -8.08
CA SER A 99 -2.18 -13.86 -9.52
C SER A 99 -1.17 -14.90 -10.01
N GLY A 100 -0.34 -15.43 -9.14
CA GLY A 100 0.77 -16.32 -9.51
C GLY A 100 2.07 -15.57 -9.87
N GLU A 101 2.04 -14.23 -9.87
CA GLU A 101 3.16 -13.37 -10.21
C GLU A 101 3.33 -12.26 -9.17
N PRO A 102 4.51 -11.67 -9.03
CA PRO A 102 4.67 -10.51 -8.15
C PRO A 102 3.77 -9.34 -8.58
N ALA A 103 3.38 -8.55 -7.62
CA ALA A 103 2.60 -7.33 -7.86
C ALA A 103 3.13 -6.19 -6.99
N THR A 104 2.97 -4.97 -7.47
CA THR A 104 3.37 -3.77 -6.73
C THR A 104 2.25 -2.75 -6.72
N MET A 105 2.23 -1.95 -5.67
CA MET A 105 1.31 -0.82 -5.59
C MET A 105 1.95 0.38 -4.90
N ILE A 106 1.45 1.56 -5.24
CA ILE A 106 1.73 2.79 -4.50
C ILE A 106 0.64 2.96 -3.46
N VAL A 107 1.04 3.35 -2.25
CA VAL A 107 0.14 3.64 -1.14
C VAL A 107 0.29 5.11 -0.79
N ILE A 108 -0.82 5.84 -0.81
CA ILE A 108 -0.84 7.26 -0.48
C ILE A 108 -1.69 7.45 0.77
N THR A 109 -1.09 8.03 1.80
CA THR A 109 -1.76 8.32 3.07
C THR A 109 -1.54 9.77 3.46
N PRO A 110 -2.40 10.35 4.33
CA PRO A 110 -2.13 11.66 4.88
C PRO A 110 -0.88 11.61 5.77
N PRO A 111 -0.26 12.77 6.04
CA PRO A 111 0.85 12.82 6.98
C PRO A 111 0.38 12.46 8.39
N ALA A 112 1.33 12.04 9.22
CA ALA A 112 1.02 11.71 10.60
C ALA A 112 0.41 12.91 11.32
N SER A 113 -0.56 12.64 12.20
CA SER A 113 -1.13 13.66 13.08
C SER A 113 -0.06 14.23 14.00
N ARG A 114 -0.21 15.49 14.31
CA ARG A 114 0.66 16.19 15.25
C ARG A 114 -0.01 16.42 16.58
#